data_e00c10b1145d1b2a6ad9ef9c003630fb
#
_entry.id   e00c10b1145d1b2a6ad9ef9c003630fb
#
_cell.length_a   1.000
_cell.length_b   1.000
_cell.length_c   1.000
_cell.angle_alpha   90.00
_cell.angle_beta   90.00
_cell.angle_gamma   90.00
#
_symmetry.space_group_name_H-M   'P 1'
#
loop_
_entity.id
_entity.type
_entity.pdbx_description
1 polymer ?
#
loop_
_entity_poly.entity_id
_entity_poly.type
_entity_poly.pdbx_seq_one_letter_code
_entity_poly.pdbx_strand_id
1 'polypeptide(L)'
;MNNYFSIGEFAKLRNVNINSLLYYEKIGILKPAYVNPKTKYRYYSPDQLPLLDGIQMAVALGIPLKQLHEYVDEDGNMLNEKLLTDVHNLANQKIRSIETQLHSIDYNLGCIRKNEQYSGEEGFFIREFIQRRAIFAVVEDMDDRERIIESTKGIFQYAQERDLYPMLPGGVLVKEENGILELSLYFEIAYSGRPDEHILTIPGGTYSCLRVERDADEMNPLELIRNTYPQKEGLFVISNLYCGKYRLGSRPAEIQMYLHP
;
A
#
# COMPACT_ATOMS: atom_id res chain seq x y z
N MET A 1 -18.75 11.96 49.67
CA MET A 1 -19.96 12.03 48.83
C MET A 1 -19.64 12.77 47.55
N ASN A 2 -19.21 12.15 46.59
CA ASN A 2 -19.42 12.40 45.16
C ASN A 2 -18.62 11.37 44.40
N ASN A 3 -19.20 10.18 44.25
CA ASN A 3 -18.60 9.11 43.45
C ASN A 3 -18.87 9.32 41.96
N TYR A 4 -19.25 10.53 41.54
CA TYR A 4 -19.61 10.82 40.14
C TYR A 4 -18.87 12.06 39.66
N PHE A 5 -18.49 12.01 38.40
CA PHE A 5 -17.96 13.16 37.64
C PHE A 5 -19.08 13.91 36.96
N SER A 6 -19.05 15.23 36.98
CA SER A 6 -19.87 16.01 36.08
C SER A 6 -19.49 15.74 34.61
N ILE A 7 -20.36 16.01 33.67
CA ILE A 7 -20.09 15.84 32.23
C ILE A 7 -18.79 16.54 31.80
N GLY A 8 -18.52 17.73 32.36
CA GLY A 8 -17.30 18.50 32.05
C GLY A 8 -16.03 17.85 32.62
N GLU A 9 -16.08 17.34 33.87
CA GLU A 9 -14.97 16.61 34.45
C GLU A 9 -14.71 15.30 33.72
N PHE A 10 -15.75 14.54 33.41
CA PHE A 10 -15.66 13.29 32.68
C PHE A 10 -15.07 13.47 31.27
N ALA A 11 -15.53 14.51 30.56
CA ALA A 11 -15.00 14.91 29.26
C ALA A 11 -13.50 15.26 29.33
N LYS A 12 -13.11 16.03 30.36
CA LYS A 12 -11.72 16.46 30.55
C LYS A 12 -10.78 15.28 30.88
N LEU A 13 -11.24 14.28 31.66
CA LEU A 13 -10.45 13.09 32.02
C LEU A 13 -9.95 12.31 30.81
N ARG A 14 -10.66 12.31 29.72
CA ARG A 14 -10.34 11.55 28.51
C ARG A 14 -10.19 12.43 27.27
N ASN A 15 -10.06 13.75 27.46
CA ASN A 15 -9.92 14.71 26.37
C ASN A 15 -10.98 14.53 25.26
N VAL A 16 -12.23 14.32 25.66
CA VAL A 16 -13.37 14.16 24.74
C VAL A 16 -14.23 15.41 24.77
N ASN A 17 -14.83 15.75 23.64
CA ASN A 17 -15.76 16.87 23.57
C ASN A 17 -17.08 16.54 24.30
N ILE A 18 -17.62 17.49 25.07
CA ILE A 18 -18.91 17.33 25.74
C ILE A 18 -20.02 16.97 24.72
N ASN A 19 -19.99 17.56 23.52
CA ASN A 19 -20.96 17.23 22.46
C ASN A 19 -20.88 15.75 22.03
N SER A 20 -19.71 15.13 22.08
CA SER A 20 -19.56 13.70 21.82
C SER A 20 -20.24 12.87 22.92
N LEU A 21 -20.10 13.25 24.18
CA LEU A 21 -20.78 12.58 25.29
C LEU A 21 -22.31 12.71 25.17
N LEU A 22 -22.81 13.89 24.79
CA LEU A 22 -24.23 14.11 24.54
C LEU A 22 -24.75 13.26 23.32
N TYR A 23 -23.90 13.12 22.32
CA TYR A 23 -24.21 12.26 21.18
C TYR A 23 -24.23 10.77 21.57
N TYR A 24 -23.26 10.32 22.37
CA TYR A 24 -23.22 8.93 22.89
C TYR A 24 -24.42 8.59 23.76
N GLU A 25 -24.88 9.54 24.56
CA GLU A 25 -26.15 9.41 25.31
C GLU A 25 -27.35 9.29 24.35
N LYS A 26 -27.40 10.15 23.34
CA LYS A 26 -28.49 10.16 22.35
C LYS A 26 -28.64 8.84 21.60
N ILE A 27 -27.53 8.21 21.21
CA ILE A 27 -27.54 6.91 20.52
C ILE A 27 -27.55 5.72 21.49
N GLY A 28 -27.54 5.98 22.81
CA GLY A 28 -27.68 4.98 23.86
C GLY A 28 -26.39 4.24 24.25
N ILE A 29 -25.24 4.52 23.58
CA ILE A 29 -23.98 3.78 23.80
C ILE A 29 -23.29 4.15 25.12
N LEU A 30 -23.50 5.37 25.63
CA LEU A 30 -22.97 5.83 26.93
C LEU A 30 -23.99 6.76 27.60
N LYS A 31 -24.83 6.21 28.45
CA LYS A 31 -25.82 6.98 29.22
C LYS A 31 -25.19 7.50 30.51
N PRO A 32 -25.52 8.72 31.01
CA PRO A 32 -25.06 9.17 32.30
C PRO A 32 -25.55 8.25 33.42
N ALA A 33 -24.71 7.99 34.42
CA ALA A 33 -25.07 7.16 35.57
C ALA A 33 -26.15 7.83 36.43
N TYR A 34 -26.20 9.15 36.44
CA TYR A 34 -27.21 9.94 37.14
C TYR A 34 -27.49 11.27 36.42
N VAL A 35 -28.78 11.59 36.33
CA VAL A 35 -29.23 12.91 35.82
C VAL A 35 -30.02 13.57 36.96
N ASN A 36 -29.60 14.77 37.35
CA ASN A 36 -30.28 15.52 38.42
C ASN A 36 -31.69 15.90 37.94
N PRO A 37 -32.75 15.48 38.65
CA PRO A 37 -34.13 15.69 38.17
C PRO A 37 -34.53 17.18 38.12
N LYS A 38 -33.89 18.02 38.97
CA LYS A 38 -34.21 19.46 39.07
C LYS A 38 -33.40 20.29 38.05
N THR A 39 -32.08 20.04 37.98
CA THR A 39 -31.19 20.85 37.15
C THR A 39 -30.93 20.24 35.76
N LYS A 40 -31.36 18.99 35.56
CA LYS A 40 -31.06 18.19 34.33
C LYS A 40 -29.56 17.99 34.07
N TYR A 41 -28.73 18.21 35.10
CA TYR A 41 -27.29 18.07 34.98
C TYR A 41 -26.88 16.59 35.00
N ARG A 42 -25.92 16.22 34.12
CA ARG A 42 -25.49 14.84 33.87
C ARG A 42 -24.25 14.50 34.69
N TYR A 43 -24.23 13.31 35.23
CA TYR A 43 -23.13 12.78 36.03
C TYR A 43 -22.76 11.37 35.57
N TYR A 44 -21.48 11.07 35.53
CA TYR A 44 -20.91 9.82 35.09
C TYR A 44 -20.14 9.14 36.20
N SER A 45 -20.21 7.80 36.29
CA SER A 45 -19.47 7.00 37.23
C SER A 45 -18.02 6.76 36.73
N PRO A 46 -17.03 6.60 37.65
CA PRO A 46 -15.71 6.11 37.30
C PRO A 46 -15.72 4.80 36.53
N ASP A 47 -16.65 3.90 36.81
CA ASP A 47 -16.80 2.60 36.15
C ASP A 47 -17.18 2.71 34.64
N GLN A 48 -17.58 3.90 34.19
CA GLN A 48 -17.89 4.18 32.80
C GLN A 48 -16.66 4.61 31.98
N LEU A 49 -15.51 4.86 32.62
CA LEU A 49 -14.28 5.25 31.93
C LEU A 49 -13.78 4.16 30.95
N PRO A 50 -13.72 2.87 31.31
CA PRO A 50 -13.32 1.83 30.35
C PRO A 50 -14.22 1.76 29.12
N LEU A 51 -15.52 1.98 29.27
CA LEU A 51 -16.46 2.02 28.16
C LEU A 51 -16.18 3.22 27.24
N LEU A 52 -15.97 4.39 27.81
CA LEU A 52 -15.60 5.58 27.04
C LEU A 52 -14.28 5.36 26.29
N ASP A 53 -13.28 4.73 26.91
CA ASP A 53 -12.00 4.38 26.29
C ASP A 53 -12.22 3.43 25.07
N GLY A 54 -13.07 2.41 25.22
CA GLY A 54 -13.45 1.50 24.13
C GLY A 54 -14.11 2.23 22.95
N ILE A 55 -15.05 3.14 23.24
CA ILE A 55 -15.71 3.96 22.21
C ILE A 55 -14.70 4.86 21.49
N GLN A 56 -13.79 5.50 22.23
CA GLN A 56 -12.76 6.35 21.62
C GLN A 56 -11.80 5.55 20.73
N MET A 57 -11.39 4.35 21.16
CA MET A 57 -10.56 3.46 20.33
C MET A 57 -11.30 3.06 19.04
N ALA A 58 -12.58 2.73 19.14
CA ALA A 58 -13.41 2.38 17.98
C ALA A 58 -13.45 3.51 16.95
N VAL A 59 -13.71 4.73 17.41
CA VAL A 59 -13.74 5.93 16.54
C VAL A 59 -12.37 6.21 15.93
N ALA A 60 -11.30 6.13 16.73
CA ALA A 60 -9.93 6.37 16.26
C ALA A 60 -9.47 5.35 15.20
N LEU A 61 -9.98 4.13 15.26
CA LEU A 61 -9.69 3.08 14.27
C LEU A 61 -10.60 3.13 13.05
N GLY A 62 -11.61 4.00 13.03
CA GLY A 62 -12.41 4.28 11.85
C GLY A 62 -13.85 3.75 11.90
N ILE A 63 -14.32 3.24 13.05
CA ILE A 63 -15.76 2.93 13.20
C ILE A 63 -16.54 4.26 13.17
N PRO A 64 -17.44 4.46 12.19
CA PRO A 64 -18.22 5.69 12.10
C PRO A 64 -19.12 5.88 13.32
N LEU A 65 -19.22 7.10 13.83
CA LEU A 65 -20.06 7.42 14.99
C LEU A 65 -21.50 6.91 14.86
N LYS A 66 -22.06 6.95 13.65
CA LYS A 66 -23.40 6.47 13.38
C LYS A 66 -23.57 4.95 13.48
N GLN A 67 -22.50 4.18 13.38
CA GLN A 67 -22.51 2.71 13.53
C GLN A 67 -22.37 2.27 14.99
N LEU A 68 -21.99 3.17 15.89
CA LEU A 68 -21.83 2.83 17.31
C LEU A 68 -23.11 2.29 17.97
N HIS A 69 -24.29 2.62 17.43
CA HIS A 69 -25.56 2.07 17.92
C HIS A 69 -25.67 0.55 17.73
N GLU A 70 -24.92 -0.05 16.80
CA GLU A 70 -24.90 -1.51 16.55
C GLU A 70 -24.26 -2.31 17.70
N TYR A 71 -23.60 -1.60 18.62
CA TYR A 71 -23.02 -2.16 19.84
C TYR A 71 -23.91 -2.01 21.06
N VAL A 72 -25.18 -1.69 20.87
CA VAL A 72 -26.20 -1.64 21.94
C VAL A 72 -27.29 -2.64 21.57
N ASP A 73 -27.65 -3.54 22.51
CA ASP A 73 -28.72 -4.50 22.31
C ASP A 73 -30.14 -3.85 22.45
N GLU A 74 -31.17 -4.64 22.20
CA GLU A 74 -32.56 -4.17 22.28
C GLU A 74 -32.99 -3.72 23.69
N ASP A 75 -32.32 -4.23 24.72
CA ASP A 75 -32.51 -3.84 26.12
C ASP A 75 -31.72 -2.60 26.52
N GLY A 76 -30.89 -2.11 25.62
CA GLY A 76 -30.05 -0.92 25.83
C GLY A 76 -28.75 -1.22 26.59
N ASN A 77 -28.29 -2.49 26.63
CA ASN A 77 -27.02 -2.87 27.20
C ASN A 77 -25.92 -2.78 26.15
N MET A 78 -24.72 -2.42 26.60
CA MET A 78 -23.54 -2.34 25.75
C MET A 78 -22.97 -3.73 25.47
N LEU A 79 -22.75 -4.05 24.20
CA LEU A 79 -22.12 -5.28 23.71
C LEU A 79 -20.58 -5.12 23.74
N ASN A 80 -20.00 -5.05 24.92
CA ASN A 80 -18.57 -4.76 25.13
C ASN A 80 -17.66 -5.75 24.40
N GLU A 81 -17.95 -7.06 24.45
CA GLU A 81 -17.15 -8.09 23.80
C GLU A 81 -17.14 -7.89 22.28
N LYS A 82 -18.29 -7.63 21.68
CA LYS A 82 -18.41 -7.34 20.25
C LYS A 82 -17.58 -6.11 19.87
N LEU A 83 -17.75 -5.00 20.61
CA LEU A 83 -17.00 -3.77 20.36
C LEU A 83 -15.49 -4.00 20.42
N LEU A 84 -15.00 -4.62 21.50
CA LEU A 84 -13.57 -4.83 21.69
C LEU A 84 -12.99 -5.82 20.67
N THR A 85 -13.76 -6.83 20.26
CA THR A 85 -13.36 -7.76 19.19
C THR A 85 -13.21 -7.05 17.87
N ASP A 86 -14.17 -6.21 17.49
CA ASP A 86 -14.13 -5.47 16.23
C ASP A 86 -13.00 -4.43 16.24
N VAL A 87 -12.81 -3.72 17.35
CA VAL A 87 -11.68 -2.80 17.58
C VAL A 87 -10.33 -3.52 17.44
N HIS A 88 -10.19 -4.70 18.04
CA HIS A 88 -8.98 -5.52 17.94
C HIS A 88 -8.70 -5.95 16.49
N ASN A 89 -9.73 -6.40 15.76
CA ASN A 89 -9.61 -6.80 14.36
C ASN A 89 -9.20 -5.63 13.47
N LEU A 90 -9.83 -4.47 13.63
CA LEU A 90 -9.47 -3.24 12.91
C LEU A 90 -8.05 -2.77 13.22
N ALA A 91 -7.63 -2.85 14.48
CA ALA A 91 -6.26 -2.52 14.88
C ALA A 91 -5.24 -3.41 14.15
N ASN A 92 -5.48 -4.73 14.14
CA ASN A 92 -4.61 -5.68 13.45
C ASN A 92 -4.57 -5.45 11.93
N GLN A 93 -5.70 -5.13 11.31
CA GLN A 93 -5.74 -4.79 9.88
C GLN A 93 -4.90 -3.54 9.60
N LYS A 94 -5.00 -2.51 10.45
CA LYS A 94 -4.24 -1.27 10.31
C LYS A 94 -2.73 -1.49 10.51
N ILE A 95 -2.35 -2.34 11.47
CA ILE A 95 -0.95 -2.72 11.69
C ILE A 95 -0.40 -3.38 10.43
N ARG A 96 -1.08 -4.40 9.88
CA ARG A 96 -0.65 -5.07 8.64
C ARG A 96 -0.51 -4.11 7.47
N SER A 97 -1.47 -3.19 7.31
CA SER A 97 -1.41 -2.18 6.26
C SER A 97 -0.19 -1.26 6.41
N ILE A 98 0.11 -0.82 7.64
CA ILE A 98 1.28 0.02 7.93
C ILE A 98 2.58 -0.75 7.70
N GLU A 99 2.69 -2.00 8.14
CA GLU A 99 3.86 -2.86 7.90
C GLU A 99 4.14 -3.03 6.42
N THR A 100 3.10 -3.21 5.61
CA THR A 100 3.26 -3.34 4.17
C THR A 100 3.70 -2.03 3.51
N GLN A 101 3.14 -0.89 3.94
CA GLN A 101 3.58 0.43 3.47
C GLN A 101 5.05 0.69 3.84
N LEU A 102 5.45 0.33 5.06
CA LEU A 102 6.84 0.46 5.51
C LEU A 102 7.78 -0.38 4.65
N HIS A 103 7.41 -1.64 4.37
CA HIS A 103 8.18 -2.51 3.50
C HIS A 103 8.35 -1.92 2.08
N SER A 104 7.30 -1.33 1.51
CA SER A 104 7.38 -0.64 0.21
C SER A 104 8.31 0.58 0.25
N ILE A 105 8.28 1.36 1.34
CA ILE A 105 9.17 2.50 1.53
C ILE A 105 10.64 2.04 1.63
N ASP A 106 10.92 1.01 2.43
CA ASP A 106 12.27 0.47 2.61
C ASP A 106 12.82 -0.09 1.30
N TYR A 107 11.99 -0.77 0.51
CA TYR A 107 12.35 -1.24 -0.83
C TYR A 107 12.75 -0.05 -1.73
N ASN A 108 11.92 0.99 -1.80
CA ASN A 108 12.17 2.17 -2.62
C ASN A 108 13.45 2.89 -2.20
N LEU A 109 13.69 3.04 -0.90
CA LEU A 109 14.94 3.59 -0.38
C LEU A 109 16.15 2.72 -0.76
N GLY A 110 15.99 1.39 -0.71
CA GLY A 110 17.00 0.44 -1.17
C GLY A 110 17.31 0.60 -2.67
N CYS A 111 16.29 0.78 -3.50
CA CYS A 111 16.44 1.04 -4.94
C CYS A 111 17.21 2.35 -5.21
N ILE A 112 16.87 3.44 -4.51
CA ILE A 112 17.58 4.72 -4.63
C ILE A 112 19.08 4.54 -4.33
N ARG A 113 19.40 3.94 -3.17
CA ARG A 113 20.80 3.71 -2.75
C ARG A 113 21.58 2.85 -3.75
N LYS A 114 20.97 1.75 -4.22
CA LYS A 114 21.58 0.90 -5.25
C LYS A 114 21.80 1.66 -6.57
N ASN A 115 20.84 2.48 -6.96
CA ASN A 115 20.95 3.25 -8.20
C ASN A 115 22.04 4.33 -8.11
N GLU A 116 22.23 4.92 -6.94
CA GLU A 116 23.32 5.88 -6.70
C GLU A 116 24.70 5.24 -6.79
N GLN A 117 24.87 3.98 -6.37
CA GLN A 117 26.14 3.26 -6.50
C GLN A 117 26.61 3.12 -7.95
N TYR A 118 25.69 3.04 -8.89
CA TYR A 118 25.99 2.91 -10.32
C TYR A 118 25.78 4.22 -11.09
N SER A 119 25.62 5.35 -10.41
CA SER A 119 25.32 6.63 -11.07
C SER A 119 26.50 7.19 -11.88
N GLY A 120 27.73 6.71 -11.63
CA GLY A 120 28.94 7.09 -12.35
C GLY A 120 29.35 6.11 -13.46
N GLU A 121 28.61 5.03 -13.67
CA GLU A 121 28.91 4.06 -14.73
C GLU A 121 28.54 4.63 -16.09
N GLU A 122 29.52 4.72 -16.99
CA GLU A 122 29.32 5.09 -18.38
C GLU A 122 29.42 3.84 -19.28
N GLY A 123 28.44 3.65 -20.18
CA GLY A 123 28.40 2.49 -21.06
C GLY A 123 27.85 1.23 -20.39
N PHE A 124 28.27 0.08 -20.93
CA PHE A 124 27.81 -1.21 -20.43
C PHE A 124 28.56 -1.63 -19.16
N PHE A 125 27.79 -2.17 -18.21
CA PHE A 125 28.36 -2.74 -16.98
C PHE A 125 27.64 -4.06 -16.63
N ILE A 126 28.28 -4.85 -15.78
CA ILE A 126 27.75 -6.14 -15.32
C ILE A 126 27.16 -5.97 -13.93
N ARG A 127 25.99 -6.58 -13.73
CA ARG A 127 25.29 -6.56 -12.45
C ARG A 127 24.67 -7.92 -12.14
N GLU A 128 24.79 -8.32 -10.88
CA GLU A 128 24.14 -9.49 -10.34
C GLU A 128 22.78 -9.11 -9.75
N PHE A 129 21.76 -9.89 -10.08
CA PHE A 129 20.43 -9.78 -9.49
C PHE A 129 20.02 -11.06 -8.79
N ILE A 130 19.36 -10.93 -7.66
CA ILE A 130 18.61 -12.03 -7.07
C ILE A 130 17.35 -12.29 -7.90
N GLN A 131 16.78 -13.49 -7.79
CA GLN A 131 15.50 -13.79 -8.40
C GLN A 131 14.42 -12.82 -7.89
N ARG A 132 13.64 -12.27 -8.81
CA ARG A 132 12.56 -11.30 -8.53
C ARG A 132 11.21 -11.88 -8.91
N ARG A 133 10.19 -11.55 -8.17
CA ARG A 133 8.80 -11.84 -8.52
C ARG A 133 8.11 -10.57 -8.93
N ALA A 134 7.29 -10.64 -9.96
CA ALA A 134 6.59 -9.49 -10.47
C ALA A 134 5.17 -9.85 -10.89
N ILE A 135 4.24 -8.97 -10.59
CA ILE A 135 2.91 -8.99 -11.19
C ILE A 135 3.01 -8.36 -12.57
N PHE A 136 2.33 -8.94 -13.56
CA PHE A 136 2.51 -8.52 -14.93
C PHE A 136 1.21 -8.54 -15.75
N ALA A 137 1.23 -7.83 -16.87
CA ALA A 137 0.23 -7.91 -17.91
C ALA A 137 0.93 -7.93 -19.27
N VAL A 138 0.54 -8.86 -20.15
CA VAL A 138 1.00 -8.91 -21.53
C VAL A 138 0.42 -7.72 -22.30
N VAL A 139 1.24 -7.09 -23.12
CA VAL A 139 0.86 -5.96 -23.97
C VAL A 139 1.29 -6.26 -25.40
N GLU A 140 0.35 -6.19 -26.34
CA GLU A 140 0.61 -6.46 -27.75
C GLU A 140 1.31 -5.29 -28.45
N ASP A 141 1.00 -4.05 -28.03
CA ASP A 141 1.50 -2.82 -28.61
C ASP A 141 1.86 -1.81 -27.52
N MET A 142 3.12 -1.43 -27.45
CA MET A 142 3.65 -0.47 -26.49
C MET A 142 3.43 0.99 -26.92
N ASP A 143 2.96 1.25 -28.14
CA ASP A 143 2.62 2.58 -28.62
C ASP A 143 1.14 2.92 -28.32
N ASP A 144 0.31 1.90 -28.02
CA ASP A 144 -1.08 2.08 -27.59
C ASP A 144 -1.16 2.51 -26.12
N ARG A 145 -1.14 3.83 -25.89
CA ARG A 145 -1.20 4.42 -24.56
C ARG A 145 -2.46 4.05 -23.77
N GLU A 146 -3.60 3.89 -24.42
CA GLU A 146 -4.86 3.54 -23.75
C GLU A 146 -4.76 2.12 -23.21
N ARG A 147 -4.26 1.17 -23.98
CA ARG A 147 -4.03 -0.21 -23.55
C ARG A 147 -3.01 -0.30 -22.41
N ILE A 148 -1.92 0.47 -22.46
CA ILE A 148 -0.93 0.52 -21.37
C ILE A 148 -1.57 1.00 -20.06
N ILE A 149 -2.40 2.05 -20.12
CA ILE A 149 -3.11 2.57 -18.96
C ILE A 149 -4.09 1.52 -18.42
N GLU A 150 -4.84 0.86 -19.30
CA GLU A 150 -5.80 -0.18 -18.93
C GLU A 150 -5.11 -1.39 -18.30
N SER A 151 -4.05 -1.89 -18.91
CA SER A 151 -3.23 -2.97 -18.36
C SER A 151 -2.64 -2.61 -17.00
N THR A 152 -2.15 -1.38 -16.86
CA THR A 152 -1.64 -0.89 -15.57
C THR A 152 -2.73 -0.86 -14.50
N LYS A 153 -3.93 -0.35 -14.82
CA LYS A 153 -5.08 -0.39 -13.90
C LYS A 153 -5.45 -1.82 -13.50
N GLY A 154 -5.45 -2.76 -14.46
CA GLY A 154 -5.71 -4.18 -14.21
C GLY A 154 -4.72 -4.78 -13.23
N ILE A 155 -3.41 -4.50 -13.39
CA ILE A 155 -2.36 -4.94 -12.47
C ILE A 155 -2.63 -4.44 -11.04
N PHE A 156 -2.93 -3.15 -10.88
CA PHE A 156 -3.17 -2.58 -9.55
C PHE A 156 -4.48 -3.07 -8.92
N GLN A 157 -5.51 -3.27 -9.71
CA GLN A 157 -6.78 -3.86 -9.24
C GLN A 157 -6.57 -5.30 -8.77
N TYR A 158 -5.91 -6.13 -9.57
CA TYR A 158 -5.57 -7.51 -9.22
C TYR A 158 -4.73 -7.58 -7.93
N ALA A 159 -3.75 -6.67 -7.79
CA ALA A 159 -2.92 -6.57 -6.61
C ALA A 159 -3.76 -6.22 -5.36
N GLN A 160 -4.67 -5.25 -5.48
CA GLN A 160 -5.53 -4.81 -4.39
C GLN A 160 -6.45 -5.93 -3.89
N GLU A 161 -7.04 -6.73 -4.81
CA GLU A 161 -7.92 -7.85 -4.48
C GLU A 161 -7.20 -8.98 -3.70
N ARG A 162 -5.87 -9.03 -3.76
CA ARG A 162 -5.02 -10.09 -3.17
C ARG A 162 -4.05 -9.62 -2.10
N ASP A 163 -4.21 -8.39 -1.62
CA ASP A 163 -3.30 -7.76 -0.66
C ASP A 163 -1.83 -7.79 -1.12
N LEU A 164 -1.61 -7.68 -2.44
CA LEU A 164 -0.28 -7.55 -3.03
C LEU A 164 0.05 -6.07 -3.20
N TYR A 165 1.32 -5.74 -3.02
CA TYR A 165 1.79 -4.36 -3.15
C TYR A 165 2.82 -4.28 -4.27
N PRO A 166 2.42 -3.78 -5.46
CA PRO A 166 3.35 -3.49 -6.53
C PRO A 166 4.39 -2.47 -6.09
N MET A 167 5.66 -2.83 -6.24
CA MET A 167 6.77 -1.96 -5.89
C MET A 167 7.11 -1.06 -7.09
N LEU A 168 7.33 0.21 -6.82
CA LEU A 168 7.72 1.18 -7.83
C LEU A 168 9.25 1.36 -7.84
N PRO A 169 9.83 1.64 -8.99
CA PRO A 169 9.20 1.74 -10.29
C PRO A 169 9.01 0.38 -10.95
N GLY A 170 7.92 0.25 -11.73
CA GLY A 170 7.75 -0.87 -12.64
C GLY A 170 8.59 -0.71 -13.91
N GLY A 171 8.33 -1.57 -14.88
CA GLY A 171 9.06 -1.55 -16.14
C GLY A 171 8.41 -2.38 -17.23
N VAL A 172 9.20 -2.72 -18.24
CA VAL A 172 8.83 -3.58 -19.35
C VAL A 172 9.75 -4.78 -19.39
N LEU A 173 9.17 -5.96 -19.48
CA LEU A 173 9.87 -7.21 -19.75
C LEU A 173 9.68 -7.54 -21.23
N VAL A 174 10.77 -7.87 -21.90
CA VAL A 174 10.78 -8.29 -23.30
C VAL A 174 11.45 -9.65 -23.38
N LYS A 175 10.73 -10.62 -23.89
CA LYS A 175 11.28 -11.93 -24.22
C LYS A 175 11.24 -12.13 -25.72
N GLU A 176 12.41 -12.35 -26.32
CA GLU A 176 12.55 -12.64 -27.74
C GLU A 176 13.26 -13.97 -27.90
N GLU A 177 12.56 -14.93 -28.52
CA GLU A 177 13.07 -16.29 -28.71
C GLU A 177 12.53 -16.86 -30.04
N ASN A 178 13.41 -17.30 -30.94
CA ASN A 178 13.06 -17.88 -32.23
C ASN A 178 12.13 -16.97 -33.09
N GLY A 179 12.33 -15.65 -33.00
CA GLY A 179 11.52 -14.67 -33.69
C GLY A 179 10.12 -14.41 -33.07
N ILE A 180 9.83 -15.03 -31.93
CA ILE A 180 8.63 -14.75 -31.15
C ILE A 180 8.97 -13.69 -30.12
N LEU A 181 8.17 -12.62 -30.11
CA LEU A 181 8.32 -11.49 -29.24
C LEU A 181 7.15 -11.42 -28.25
N GLU A 182 7.46 -11.41 -26.97
CA GLU A 182 6.51 -11.23 -25.89
C GLU A 182 6.85 -9.99 -25.07
N LEU A 183 5.87 -9.09 -24.92
CA LEU A 183 5.99 -7.84 -24.20
C LEU A 183 5.10 -7.88 -22.97
N SER A 184 5.63 -7.49 -21.82
CA SER A 184 4.86 -7.41 -20.57
C SER A 184 5.20 -6.17 -19.78
N LEU A 185 4.18 -5.46 -19.32
CA LEU A 185 4.34 -4.51 -18.20
C LEU A 185 4.51 -5.30 -16.91
N TYR A 186 5.41 -4.89 -16.05
CA TYR A 186 5.61 -5.55 -14.76
C TYR A 186 5.81 -4.55 -13.62
N PHE A 187 5.45 -5.01 -12.42
CA PHE A 187 5.81 -4.37 -11.16
C PHE A 187 6.33 -5.45 -10.21
N GLU A 188 7.51 -5.25 -9.65
CA GLU A 188 8.05 -6.17 -8.65
C GLU A 188 7.14 -6.22 -7.42
N ILE A 189 7.07 -7.39 -6.79
CA ILE A 189 6.28 -7.62 -5.57
C ILE A 189 7.07 -8.47 -4.58
N ALA A 190 6.87 -8.23 -3.28
CA ALA A 190 7.30 -9.13 -2.23
C ALA A 190 6.26 -10.26 -2.12
N TYR A 191 6.50 -11.36 -2.84
CA TYR A 191 5.58 -12.49 -2.89
C TYR A 191 6.30 -13.81 -2.66
N SER A 192 5.83 -14.57 -1.67
CA SER A 192 6.34 -15.90 -1.33
C SER A 192 5.31 -17.02 -1.53
N GLY A 193 4.14 -16.69 -2.12
CA GLY A 193 3.04 -17.61 -2.32
C GLY A 193 3.25 -18.63 -3.46
N ARG A 194 2.18 -19.37 -3.74
CA ARG A 194 2.17 -20.36 -4.85
C ARG A 194 2.25 -19.65 -6.20
N PRO A 195 2.70 -20.34 -7.27
CA PRO A 195 2.63 -19.83 -8.63
C PRO A 195 1.22 -19.34 -8.96
N ASP A 196 1.13 -18.22 -9.67
CA ASP A 196 -0.11 -17.59 -10.10
C ASP A 196 0.06 -17.14 -11.54
N GLU A 197 -0.99 -17.20 -12.34
CA GLU A 197 -0.95 -16.86 -13.76
C GLU A 197 -0.60 -15.39 -14.04
N HIS A 198 -0.80 -14.50 -13.04
CA HIS A 198 -0.47 -13.08 -13.13
C HIS A 198 0.86 -12.74 -12.46
N ILE A 199 1.60 -13.74 -11.96
CA ILE A 199 2.88 -13.55 -11.27
C ILE A 199 3.97 -14.29 -12.01
N LEU A 200 4.86 -13.54 -12.66
CA LEU A 200 6.05 -14.07 -13.31
C LEU A 200 7.26 -14.07 -12.38
N THR A 201 8.25 -14.85 -12.77
CA THR A 201 9.57 -14.87 -12.17
C THR A 201 10.59 -14.27 -13.12
N ILE A 202 11.27 -13.20 -12.71
CA ILE A 202 12.45 -12.68 -13.38
C ILE A 202 13.66 -13.41 -12.80
N PRO A 203 14.44 -14.14 -13.59
CA PRO A 203 15.52 -14.98 -13.07
C PRO A 203 16.57 -14.15 -12.33
N GLY A 204 17.15 -14.75 -11.30
CA GLY A 204 18.39 -14.26 -10.71
C GLY A 204 19.57 -14.62 -11.59
N GLY A 205 20.69 -13.92 -11.47
CA GLY A 205 21.92 -14.16 -12.21
C GLY A 205 22.57 -12.91 -12.72
N THR A 206 23.43 -13.09 -13.71
CA THR A 206 24.27 -12.06 -14.29
C THR A 206 23.57 -11.37 -15.46
N TYR A 207 23.58 -10.03 -15.45
CA TYR A 207 22.99 -9.19 -16.49
C TYR A 207 24.01 -8.20 -17.04
N SER A 208 23.98 -8.00 -18.37
CA SER A 208 24.60 -6.82 -19.00
C SER A 208 23.63 -5.66 -18.91
N CYS A 209 24.06 -4.55 -18.32
CA CYS A 209 23.22 -3.40 -18.04
C CYS A 209 23.72 -2.16 -18.76
N LEU A 210 22.79 -1.31 -19.19
CA LEU A 210 23.07 0.04 -19.70
C LEU A 210 22.05 1.01 -19.10
N ARG A 211 22.51 2.14 -18.60
CA ARG A 211 21.64 3.23 -18.17
C ARG A 211 21.37 4.20 -19.29
N VAL A 212 20.13 4.61 -19.37
CA VAL A 212 19.65 5.56 -20.36
C VAL A 212 18.81 6.64 -19.71
N GLU A 213 19.05 7.88 -20.07
CA GLU A 213 18.13 8.98 -19.80
C GLU A 213 17.12 9.03 -20.93
N ARG A 214 15.84 9.11 -20.60
CA ARG A 214 14.77 9.23 -21.59
C ARG A 214 13.72 10.21 -21.14
N ASP A 215 13.13 10.91 -22.08
CA ASP A 215 11.95 11.72 -21.85
C ASP A 215 10.68 10.86 -21.76
N ALA A 216 9.70 11.35 -21.03
CA ALA A 216 8.47 10.59 -20.75
C ALA A 216 7.69 10.15 -21.99
N ASP A 217 7.91 10.86 -23.12
CA ASP A 217 7.21 10.66 -24.39
C ASP A 217 8.07 9.96 -25.45
N GLU A 218 9.32 9.65 -25.14
CA GLU A 218 10.26 9.10 -26.12
C GLU A 218 10.56 7.62 -25.89
N MET A 219 10.55 6.93 -26.97
CA MET A 219 11.14 5.64 -27.30
C MET A 219 10.34 4.40 -26.87
N ASN A 220 9.84 3.72 -27.90
CA ASN A 220 9.34 2.35 -27.82
C ASN A 220 10.40 1.43 -27.19
N PRO A 221 10.06 0.60 -26.18
CA PRO A 221 10.97 -0.33 -25.53
C PRO A 221 11.74 -1.23 -26.51
N LEU A 222 11.11 -1.64 -27.61
CA LEU A 222 11.75 -2.48 -28.64
C LEU A 222 12.84 -1.74 -29.41
N GLU A 223 12.59 -0.49 -29.77
CA GLU A 223 13.61 0.34 -30.42
C GLU A 223 14.81 0.57 -29.48
N LEU A 224 14.53 0.77 -28.21
CA LEU A 224 15.55 0.92 -27.19
C LEU A 224 16.43 -0.33 -27.08
N ILE A 225 15.83 -1.52 -27.06
CA ILE A 225 16.58 -2.79 -27.01
C ILE A 225 17.36 -2.99 -28.32
N ARG A 226 16.75 -2.80 -29.47
CA ARG A 226 17.41 -3.00 -30.77
C ARG A 226 18.59 -2.06 -30.97
N ASN A 227 18.46 -0.83 -30.51
CA ASN A 227 19.56 0.15 -30.56
C ASN A 227 20.70 -0.20 -29.59
N THR A 228 20.35 -0.82 -28.43
CA THR A 228 21.30 -1.16 -27.38
C THR A 228 21.99 -2.52 -27.62
N TYR A 229 21.20 -3.52 -28.03
CA TYR A 229 21.65 -4.90 -28.24
C TYR A 229 21.24 -5.40 -29.64
N PRO A 230 21.86 -4.89 -30.71
CA PRO A 230 21.50 -5.26 -32.07
C PRO A 230 21.66 -6.78 -32.30
N GLN A 231 20.65 -7.40 -32.87
CA GLN A 231 20.63 -8.83 -33.23
C GLN A 231 20.81 -9.80 -32.05
N LYS A 232 20.48 -9.39 -30.84
CA LYS A 232 20.45 -10.27 -29.67
C LYS A 232 19.02 -10.69 -29.38
N GLU A 233 18.85 -11.99 -29.20
CA GLU A 233 17.65 -12.60 -28.64
C GLU A 233 17.85 -12.90 -27.14
N GLY A 234 16.78 -13.03 -26.39
CA GLY A 234 16.80 -13.38 -24.98
C GLY A 234 15.82 -12.63 -24.14
N LEU A 235 16.11 -12.57 -22.85
CA LEU A 235 15.31 -11.88 -21.86
C LEU A 235 15.91 -10.49 -21.59
N PHE A 236 15.11 -9.47 -21.82
CA PHE A 236 15.45 -8.09 -21.53
C PHE A 236 14.49 -7.53 -20.49
N VAL A 237 15.03 -6.78 -19.54
CA VAL A 237 14.27 -6.09 -18.51
C VAL A 237 14.58 -4.61 -18.62
N ILE A 238 13.60 -3.79 -18.91
CA ILE A 238 13.71 -2.33 -18.87
C ILE A 238 13.10 -1.87 -17.58
N SER A 239 13.93 -1.57 -16.59
CA SER A 239 13.51 -1.06 -15.29
C SER A 239 13.55 0.46 -15.28
N ASN A 240 12.43 1.10 -14.96
CA ASN A 240 12.47 2.52 -14.62
C ASN A 240 13.30 2.71 -13.34
N LEU A 241 14.15 3.71 -13.29
CA LEU A 241 14.99 3.95 -12.11
C LEU A 241 14.31 4.90 -11.12
N TYR A 242 14.25 4.47 -9.88
CA TYR A 242 13.82 5.33 -8.78
C TYR A 242 15.05 6.09 -8.26
N CYS A 243 15.05 7.42 -8.46
CA CYS A 243 16.18 8.28 -8.15
C CYS A 243 15.89 9.16 -6.95
N GLY A 244 16.95 9.53 -6.19
CA GLY A 244 16.82 10.43 -5.04
C GLY A 244 16.35 11.84 -5.40
N LYS A 245 16.56 12.26 -6.67
CA LYS A 245 16.02 13.50 -7.23
C LYS A 245 15.14 13.18 -8.43
N TYR A 246 13.88 13.57 -8.35
CA TYR A 246 12.90 13.38 -9.42
C TYR A 246 12.74 14.67 -10.22
N ARG A 247 12.88 14.58 -11.55
CA ARG A 247 12.56 15.65 -12.48
C ARG A 247 11.33 15.25 -13.29
N LEU A 248 10.31 16.07 -13.27
CA LEU A 248 9.11 15.84 -14.09
C LEU A 248 9.50 15.80 -15.58
N GLY A 249 9.03 14.76 -16.29
CA GLY A 249 9.36 14.54 -17.70
C GLY A 249 10.59 13.68 -17.97
N SER A 250 11.52 13.52 -17.01
CA SER A 250 12.66 12.60 -17.15
C SER A 250 12.32 11.25 -16.54
N ARG A 251 12.59 10.18 -17.28
CA ARG A 251 12.40 8.79 -16.83
C ARG A 251 13.67 7.98 -17.06
N PRO A 252 14.69 8.16 -16.20
CA PRO A 252 15.88 7.34 -16.32
C PRO A 252 15.51 5.86 -16.20
N ALA A 253 16.13 5.05 -17.03
CA ALA A 253 15.90 3.60 -17.07
C ALA A 253 17.21 2.84 -17.14
N GLU A 254 17.16 1.59 -16.71
CA GLU A 254 18.23 0.60 -16.88
C GLU A 254 17.73 -0.51 -17.78
N ILE A 255 18.42 -0.73 -18.89
CA ILE A 255 18.18 -1.87 -19.78
C ILE A 255 19.07 -2.99 -19.29
N GLN A 256 18.49 -4.13 -18.99
CA GLN A 256 19.15 -5.30 -18.43
C GLN A 256 18.94 -6.47 -19.41
N MET A 257 20.02 -7.01 -19.95
CA MET A 257 20.01 -8.23 -20.76
C MET A 257 20.51 -9.38 -19.90
N TYR A 258 19.69 -10.41 -19.72
CA TYR A 258 20.05 -11.62 -19.00
C TYR A 258 21.12 -12.40 -19.76
N LEU A 259 22.21 -12.78 -19.07
CA LEU A 259 23.33 -13.51 -19.65
C LEU A 259 23.32 -14.98 -19.22
N HIS A 260 23.30 -15.24 -17.92
CA HIS A 260 23.34 -16.57 -17.35
C HIS A 260 23.07 -16.55 -15.83
N PRO A 261 22.70 -17.70 -15.20
CA PRO A 261 22.52 -17.85 -13.75
C PRO A 261 23.75 -17.46 -12.95
#